data_cece1278103454b8c57d226386b671aa
#
_entry.id   cece1278103454b8c57d226386b671aa
#
_cell.length_a   1.000
_cell.length_b   1.000
_cell.length_c   1.000
_cell.angle_alpha   90.00
_cell.angle_beta   90.00
_cell.angle_gamma   90.00
#
_symmetry.space_group_name_H-M   'P 1'
#
loop_
_entity.id
_entity.type
_entity.pdbx_description
1 polymer ?
#
loop_
_entity_poly.entity_id
_entity_poly.type
_entity_poly.pdbx_seq_one_letter_code
_entity_poly.pdbx_strand_id
1 'polypeptide(L)'
;MAQENAAPQDAGTLQDIVSAVSRGAPEFRACPHPAYATLREQAPVCPLTPPHGVDTYLITRYDDARDALSDPRFSKNMRGALDTYHAVYGSFFDALDDNVLFSDPPRHTRLRRSLRGAFTPRRVEEMRPRITEIAEKLLADCRRSNEVDLMPSFAFPLPIAVLCELMGIPPGDRPEILAQFGVVTRSRFDPSKGAELRVAEEWLQNRLGQLIADTRAHPSDSFLSDLIRAEEALDDADLISSLWVIFFAGHKTTAFQIGNSVLHLLRRPDQLERLRRNPALIPGAVEEIVRFEGSVETSTFRYATEDVELRGTLIPEGSLVQIAISAANRDPGKFDSPDVLDVTREGIQGTHLGFGHGTHYCLGAPLARLELEVALSCLLREFPRMRLADPRESEAAWLRGPVAAFRGLERLPLVLEPSRPAGDVPEAPDAPELASVTPRP
;
A
#
# COMPACT_ATOMS: atom_id res chain seq x y z
N MET A 1 17.89 -25.14 -8.95
CA MET A 1 17.94 -26.30 -8.06
C MET A 1 16.74 -26.22 -7.15
N ALA A 2 15.93 -27.26 -7.16
CA ALA A 2 14.62 -27.31 -6.53
C ALA A 2 14.76 -27.56 -5.02
N GLN A 3 14.44 -26.52 -4.20
CA GLN A 3 14.26 -26.69 -2.75
C GLN A 3 13.51 -25.49 -2.15
N GLU A 4 12.32 -25.14 -2.69
CA GLU A 4 11.43 -24.14 -2.06
C GLU A 4 9.93 -24.56 -2.13
N ASN A 5 9.69 -25.87 -2.20
CA ASN A 5 8.35 -26.45 -2.02
C ASN A 5 8.38 -27.60 -1.02
N ALA A 6 9.06 -27.41 0.12
CA ALA A 6 8.77 -28.24 1.27
C ALA A 6 7.51 -27.64 1.91
N ALA A 7 6.35 -28.24 1.63
CA ALA A 7 5.19 -28.10 2.49
C ALA A 7 5.64 -28.34 3.93
N PRO A 8 5.32 -27.46 4.90
CA PRO A 8 5.60 -27.75 6.29
C PRO A 8 4.89 -29.07 6.63
N GLN A 9 5.65 -30.11 6.95
CA GLN A 9 5.15 -31.33 7.56
C GLN A 9 4.68 -30.96 8.96
N ASP A 10 3.37 -31.08 9.20
CA ASP A 10 2.49 -30.64 10.27
C ASP A 10 1.76 -29.32 9.94
N ALA A 11 0.91 -29.37 8.90
CA ALA A 11 -0.20 -28.43 8.81
C ALA A 11 -1.12 -28.71 10.01
N GLY A 12 -1.10 -27.81 11.02
CA GLY A 12 -2.01 -27.86 12.17
C GLY A 12 -3.46 -27.99 11.72
N THR A 13 -4.35 -28.31 12.63
CA THR A 13 -5.79 -28.43 12.31
C THR A 13 -6.30 -27.10 11.70
N LEU A 14 -7.42 -27.14 10.97
CA LEU A 14 -8.08 -25.92 10.47
C LEU A 14 -8.27 -24.90 11.60
N GLN A 15 -8.58 -25.36 12.80
CA GLN A 15 -8.76 -24.50 13.98
C GLN A 15 -7.45 -23.81 14.40
N ASP A 16 -6.29 -24.48 14.29
CA ASP A 16 -4.98 -23.86 14.57
C ASP A 16 -4.66 -22.77 13.56
N ILE A 17 -4.95 -23.02 12.28
CA ILE A 17 -4.77 -22.05 11.20
C ILE A 17 -5.66 -20.82 11.42
N VAL A 18 -6.97 -21.02 11.69
CA VAL A 18 -7.91 -19.93 12.00
C VAL A 18 -7.44 -19.12 13.20
N SER A 19 -6.95 -19.78 14.25
CA SER A 19 -6.41 -19.13 15.44
C SER A 19 -5.14 -18.30 15.11
N ALA A 20 -4.23 -18.85 14.30
CA ALA A 20 -3.01 -18.15 13.90
C ALA A 20 -3.33 -16.88 13.05
N VAL A 21 -4.27 -17.01 12.11
CA VAL A 21 -4.75 -15.88 11.29
C VAL A 21 -5.43 -14.83 12.16
N SER A 22 -6.34 -15.23 13.05
CA SER A 22 -7.09 -14.33 13.94
C SER A 22 -6.18 -13.48 14.82
N ARG A 23 -5.10 -14.07 15.34
CA ARG A 23 -4.13 -13.38 16.20
C ARG A 23 -3.00 -12.71 15.44
N GLY A 24 -2.91 -12.92 14.13
CA GLY A 24 -1.77 -12.49 13.33
C GLY A 24 -0.46 -13.06 13.86
N ALA A 25 -0.42 -14.40 14.05
CA ALA A 25 0.73 -15.10 14.61
C ALA A 25 2.01 -14.85 13.76
N PRO A 26 3.20 -14.83 14.37
CA PRO A 26 4.45 -14.54 13.68
C PRO A 26 4.72 -15.43 12.47
N GLU A 27 4.43 -16.74 12.58
CA GLU A 27 4.57 -17.71 11.50
C GLU A 27 3.60 -17.45 10.34
N PHE A 28 2.36 -17.07 10.64
CA PHE A 28 1.41 -16.63 9.61
C PHE A 28 1.89 -15.36 8.90
N ARG A 29 2.38 -14.37 9.65
CA ARG A 29 2.90 -13.11 9.07
C ARG A 29 4.15 -13.33 8.22
N ALA A 30 5.02 -14.26 8.60
CA ALA A 30 6.21 -14.60 7.83
C ALA A 30 5.84 -15.19 6.46
N CYS A 31 4.86 -16.12 6.42
CA CYS A 31 4.40 -16.78 5.21
C CYS A 31 2.88 -17.10 5.28
N PRO A 32 1.98 -16.19 4.86
CA PRO A 32 0.53 -16.38 4.98
C PRO A 32 -0.05 -17.35 3.94
N HIS A 33 0.64 -17.57 2.82
CA HIS A 33 0.10 -18.27 1.66
C HIS A 33 -0.32 -19.72 1.90
N PRO A 34 0.39 -20.57 2.68
CA PRO A 34 -0.07 -21.91 3.02
C PRO A 34 -1.37 -21.89 3.83
N ALA A 35 -1.47 -20.98 4.81
CA ALA A 35 -2.69 -20.82 5.61
C ALA A 35 -3.86 -20.38 4.73
N TYR A 36 -3.65 -19.42 3.85
CA TYR A 36 -4.67 -18.97 2.89
C TYR A 36 -5.08 -20.05 1.90
N ALA A 37 -4.17 -20.91 1.44
CA ALA A 37 -4.50 -22.04 0.59
C ALA A 37 -5.47 -22.99 1.29
N THR A 38 -5.17 -23.36 2.55
CA THR A 38 -6.07 -24.21 3.37
C THR A 38 -7.44 -23.55 3.60
N LEU A 39 -7.47 -22.24 3.92
CA LEU A 39 -8.73 -21.53 4.11
C LEU A 39 -9.56 -21.48 2.82
N ARG A 40 -8.95 -21.24 1.67
CA ARG A 40 -9.69 -21.26 0.39
C ARG A 40 -10.39 -22.58 0.11
N GLU A 41 -9.78 -23.69 0.50
CA GLU A 41 -10.33 -25.01 0.28
C GLU A 41 -11.40 -25.39 1.30
N GLN A 42 -11.11 -25.19 2.60
CA GLN A 42 -11.87 -25.75 3.70
C GLN A 42 -12.83 -24.76 4.37
N ALA A 43 -12.50 -23.46 4.36
CA ALA A 43 -13.31 -22.40 4.97
C ALA A 43 -13.20 -21.10 4.17
N PRO A 44 -13.74 -21.05 2.92
CA PRO A 44 -13.57 -19.90 2.02
C PRO A 44 -14.17 -18.61 2.57
N VAL A 45 -15.17 -18.70 3.45
CA VAL A 45 -15.70 -17.61 4.28
C VAL A 45 -15.47 -18.03 5.73
N CYS A 46 -14.41 -17.49 6.32
CA CYS A 46 -13.88 -17.95 7.59
C CYS A 46 -14.22 -16.98 8.72
N PRO A 47 -14.97 -17.40 9.76
CA PRO A 47 -15.13 -16.58 10.96
C PRO A 47 -13.80 -16.52 11.71
N LEU A 48 -13.40 -15.30 12.09
CA LEU A 48 -12.21 -15.01 12.88
C LEU A 48 -12.59 -14.45 14.23
N THR A 49 -11.72 -14.65 15.23
CA THR A 49 -11.86 -14.08 16.57
C THR A 49 -10.65 -13.18 16.85
N PRO A 50 -10.60 -11.98 16.25
CA PRO A 50 -9.46 -11.07 16.43
C PRO A 50 -9.43 -10.49 17.86
N PRO A 51 -8.26 -9.97 18.31
CA PRO A 51 -8.11 -9.41 19.66
C PRO A 51 -9.01 -8.23 19.99
N HIS A 52 -9.53 -7.51 18.99
CA HIS A 52 -10.47 -6.40 19.19
C HIS A 52 -11.90 -6.86 19.55
N GLY A 53 -12.19 -8.16 19.50
CA GLY A 53 -13.45 -8.74 19.99
C GLY A 53 -14.69 -8.52 19.11
N VAL A 54 -14.52 -7.94 17.91
CA VAL A 54 -15.62 -7.78 16.95
C VAL A 54 -15.67 -8.99 16.02
N ASP A 55 -16.84 -9.58 15.84
CA ASP A 55 -17.03 -10.69 14.90
C ASP A 55 -16.56 -10.30 13.50
N THR A 56 -15.63 -11.07 12.97
CA THR A 56 -14.96 -10.76 11.71
C THR A 56 -15.00 -11.96 10.79
N TYR A 57 -15.33 -11.74 9.52
CA TYR A 57 -15.36 -12.78 8.49
C TYR A 57 -14.33 -12.49 7.43
N LEU A 58 -13.47 -13.48 7.12
CA LEU A 58 -12.42 -13.38 6.10
C LEU A 58 -12.86 -14.15 4.84
N ILE A 59 -12.88 -13.48 3.69
CA ILE A 59 -13.21 -14.05 2.38
C ILE A 59 -11.92 -14.30 1.62
N THR A 60 -11.70 -15.54 1.11
CA THR A 60 -10.41 -15.97 0.58
C THR A 60 -10.41 -16.39 -0.90
N ARG A 61 -11.55 -16.80 -1.49
CA ARG A 61 -11.65 -17.17 -2.91
C ARG A 61 -11.79 -15.95 -3.79
N TYR A 62 -11.25 -16.03 -5.00
CA TYR A 62 -11.22 -14.89 -5.94
C TYR A 62 -12.61 -14.37 -6.29
N ASP A 63 -13.52 -15.25 -6.74
CA ASP A 63 -14.85 -14.81 -7.18
C ASP A 63 -15.66 -14.22 -6.02
N ASP A 64 -15.64 -14.88 -4.85
CA ASP A 64 -16.32 -14.39 -3.64
C ASP A 64 -15.73 -13.04 -3.18
N ALA A 65 -14.42 -12.91 -3.24
CA ALA A 65 -13.70 -11.66 -2.91
C ALA A 65 -14.08 -10.51 -3.85
N ARG A 66 -14.13 -10.78 -5.15
CA ARG A 66 -14.51 -9.80 -6.17
C ARG A 66 -15.96 -9.35 -5.99
N ASP A 67 -16.87 -10.29 -5.77
CA ASP A 67 -18.28 -10.00 -5.60
C ASP A 67 -18.51 -9.21 -4.28
N ALA A 68 -17.88 -9.62 -3.18
CA ALA A 68 -17.96 -8.92 -1.89
C ALA A 68 -17.38 -7.49 -1.95
N LEU A 69 -16.33 -7.25 -2.77
CA LEU A 69 -15.79 -5.91 -2.98
C LEU A 69 -16.78 -4.95 -3.67
N SER A 70 -17.78 -5.48 -4.37
CA SER A 70 -18.81 -4.72 -5.10
C SER A 70 -20.19 -4.77 -4.43
N ASP A 71 -20.38 -5.61 -3.42
CA ASP A 71 -21.67 -5.81 -2.76
C ASP A 71 -21.99 -4.62 -1.83
N PRO A 72 -23.08 -3.87 -2.06
CA PRO A 72 -23.45 -2.72 -1.23
C PRO A 72 -23.86 -3.12 0.20
N ARG A 73 -24.17 -4.37 0.46
CA ARG A 73 -24.49 -4.85 1.81
C ARG A 73 -23.24 -4.87 2.71
N PHE A 74 -22.04 -4.85 2.12
CA PHE A 74 -20.78 -4.70 2.85
C PHE A 74 -20.31 -3.24 2.81
N SER A 75 -20.88 -2.43 3.70
CA SER A 75 -20.70 -0.99 3.80
C SER A 75 -19.29 -0.61 4.24
N LYS A 76 -18.81 0.52 3.75
CA LYS A 76 -17.61 1.21 4.22
C LYS A 76 -17.92 2.49 5.00
N ASN A 77 -19.18 2.83 5.17
CA ASN A 77 -19.58 4.03 5.91
C ASN A 77 -19.41 3.83 7.42
N MET A 78 -18.21 4.03 7.91
CA MET A 78 -17.87 3.83 9.35
C MET A 78 -18.62 4.77 10.30
N ARG A 79 -19.25 5.84 9.80
CA ARG A 79 -20.20 6.66 10.61
C ARG A 79 -21.40 5.85 11.10
N GLY A 80 -21.80 4.82 10.37
CA GLY A 80 -22.85 3.87 10.78
C GLY A 80 -22.39 2.80 11.77
N ALA A 81 -21.08 2.70 12.07
CA ALA A 81 -20.49 1.66 12.90
C ALA A 81 -19.34 2.21 13.77
N LEU A 82 -19.56 3.32 14.48
CA LEU A 82 -18.53 4.04 15.25
C LEU A 82 -17.92 3.19 16.36
N ASP A 83 -18.71 2.38 17.08
CA ASP A 83 -18.20 1.51 18.12
C ASP A 83 -17.28 0.44 17.54
N THR A 84 -17.67 -0.13 16.40
CA THR A 84 -16.85 -1.08 15.64
C THR A 84 -15.57 -0.44 15.14
N TYR A 85 -15.64 0.79 14.59
CA TYR A 85 -14.46 1.55 14.17
C TYR A 85 -13.49 1.75 15.34
N HIS A 86 -14.00 2.21 16.47
CA HIS A 86 -13.19 2.42 17.67
C HIS A 86 -12.54 1.12 18.18
N ALA A 87 -13.29 0.02 18.20
CA ALA A 87 -12.76 -1.28 18.62
C ALA A 87 -11.60 -1.76 17.73
N VAL A 88 -11.69 -1.52 16.41
CA VAL A 88 -10.69 -1.99 15.42
C VAL A 88 -9.47 -1.09 15.37
N TYR A 89 -9.67 0.22 15.32
CA TYR A 89 -8.58 1.18 15.10
C TYR A 89 -8.02 1.78 16.39
N GLY A 90 -8.69 1.58 17.53
CA GLY A 90 -8.25 2.12 18.83
C GLY A 90 -8.34 3.65 18.94
N SER A 91 -8.92 4.30 17.93
CA SER A 91 -9.09 5.76 17.84
C SER A 91 -10.53 6.11 17.50
N PHE A 92 -10.97 7.31 17.84
CA PHE A 92 -12.29 7.81 17.44
C PHE A 92 -12.26 8.20 15.95
N PHE A 93 -13.41 7.97 15.29
CA PHE A 93 -13.64 8.47 13.94
C PHE A 93 -13.70 10.01 13.98
N ASP A 94 -12.82 10.67 13.26
CA ASP A 94 -12.70 12.13 13.25
C ASP A 94 -12.93 12.73 11.85
N ALA A 95 -12.69 14.04 11.71
CA ALA A 95 -12.87 14.76 10.47
C ALA A 95 -11.91 14.27 9.35
N LEU A 96 -10.74 13.73 9.70
CA LEU A 96 -9.79 13.18 8.72
C LEU A 96 -10.28 11.83 8.16
N ASP A 97 -11.01 11.07 8.96
CA ASP A 97 -11.55 9.76 8.57
C ASP A 97 -12.83 9.87 7.74
N ASP A 98 -13.53 11.02 7.79
CA ASP A 98 -14.72 11.26 6.97
C ASP A 98 -14.35 11.59 5.52
N ASN A 99 -13.80 10.62 4.83
CA ASN A 99 -13.22 10.75 3.50
C ASN A 99 -13.78 9.69 2.53
N VAL A 100 -13.29 9.70 1.29
CA VAL A 100 -13.75 8.80 0.22
C VAL A 100 -13.54 7.32 0.54
N LEU A 101 -12.57 6.96 1.40
CA LEU A 101 -12.28 5.57 1.75
C LEU A 101 -13.32 4.98 2.71
N PHE A 102 -13.85 5.80 3.63
CA PHE A 102 -14.81 5.41 4.67
C PHE A 102 -16.22 5.94 4.43
N SER A 103 -16.63 6.07 3.19
CA SER A 103 -17.98 6.51 2.80
C SER A 103 -18.56 5.63 1.71
N ASP A 104 -19.90 5.57 1.67
CA ASP A 104 -20.68 4.92 0.62
C ASP A 104 -21.39 5.95 -0.28
N PRO A 105 -21.91 5.54 -1.45
CA PRO A 105 -22.79 6.40 -2.24
C PRO A 105 -24.00 6.92 -1.41
N PRO A 106 -24.44 8.19 -1.56
CA PRO A 106 -24.01 9.14 -2.59
C PRO A 106 -22.74 9.95 -2.26
N ARG A 107 -22.33 10.04 -0.95
CA ARG A 107 -21.17 10.83 -0.51
C ARG A 107 -19.87 10.37 -1.20
N HIS A 108 -19.60 9.06 -1.18
CA HIS A 108 -18.48 8.48 -1.90
C HIS A 108 -18.44 8.91 -3.36
N THR A 109 -19.57 8.84 -4.06
CA THR A 109 -19.65 9.16 -5.50
C THR A 109 -19.25 10.61 -5.76
N ARG A 110 -19.71 11.54 -4.92
CA ARG A 110 -19.38 12.97 -5.00
C ARG A 110 -17.88 13.19 -4.79
N LEU A 111 -17.33 12.71 -3.67
CA LEU A 111 -15.91 12.86 -3.35
C LEU A 111 -15.03 12.24 -4.44
N ARG A 112 -15.36 11.01 -4.86
CA ARG A 112 -14.58 10.30 -5.89
C ARG A 112 -14.59 11.02 -7.24
N ARG A 113 -15.71 11.63 -7.64
CA ARG A 113 -15.80 12.39 -8.90
C ARG A 113 -14.84 13.57 -8.90
N SER A 114 -14.83 14.34 -7.82
CA SER A 114 -13.93 15.49 -7.66
C SER A 114 -12.45 15.08 -7.69
N LEU A 115 -12.11 13.97 -7.02
CA LEU A 115 -10.73 13.48 -6.96
C LEU A 115 -10.23 12.84 -8.26
N ARG A 116 -11.13 12.24 -9.05
CA ARG A 116 -10.77 11.45 -10.24
C ARG A 116 -9.98 12.23 -11.29
N GLY A 117 -10.24 13.54 -11.41
CA GLY A 117 -9.59 14.39 -12.40
C GLY A 117 -8.07 14.40 -12.35
N ALA A 118 -7.51 14.26 -11.14
CA ALA A 118 -6.07 14.27 -10.90
C ALA A 118 -5.36 12.95 -11.22
N PHE A 119 -6.08 11.83 -11.09
CA PHE A 119 -5.52 10.49 -11.27
C PHE A 119 -5.86 9.90 -12.64
N THR A 120 -6.16 10.75 -13.63
CA THR A 120 -6.33 10.26 -15.00
C THR A 120 -5.01 9.71 -15.54
N PRO A 121 -5.04 8.63 -16.35
CA PRO A 121 -3.80 8.05 -16.90
C PRO A 121 -2.92 9.09 -17.63
N ARG A 122 -3.54 10.03 -18.34
CA ARG A 122 -2.81 11.10 -19.04
C ARG A 122 -2.04 12.01 -18.07
N ARG A 123 -2.70 12.54 -17.03
CA ARG A 123 -2.05 13.44 -16.06
C ARG A 123 -0.97 12.73 -15.27
N VAL A 124 -1.21 11.49 -14.89
CA VAL A 124 -0.22 10.65 -14.22
C VAL A 124 1.00 10.44 -15.12
N GLU A 125 0.81 10.16 -16.42
CA GLU A 125 1.92 9.98 -17.34
C GLU A 125 2.74 11.27 -17.54
N GLU A 126 2.11 12.43 -17.50
CA GLU A 126 2.79 13.73 -17.52
C GLU A 126 3.75 13.93 -16.34
N MET A 127 3.56 13.19 -15.22
CA MET A 127 4.47 13.20 -14.05
C MET A 127 5.71 12.31 -14.24
N ARG A 128 5.75 11.42 -15.22
CA ARG A 128 6.87 10.47 -15.43
C ARG A 128 8.25 11.11 -15.40
N PRO A 129 8.53 12.24 -16.11
CA PRO A 129 9.85 12.87 -16.06
C PRO A 129 10.24 13.32 -14.65
N ARG A 130 9.29 13.88 -13.90
CA ARG A 130 9.53 14.35 -12.53
C ARG A 130 9.74 13.21 -11.54
N ILE A 131 8.95 12.15 -11.63
CA ILE A 131 9.13 10.95 -10.81
C ILE A 131 10.49 10.31 -11.11
N THR A 132 10.90 10.29 -12.37
CA THR A 132 12.22 9.77 -12.77
C THR A 132 13.35 10.61 -12.16
N GLU A 133 13.27 11.94 -12.23
CA GLU A 133 14.25 12.84 -11.61
C GLU A 133 14.38 12.62 -10.09
N ILE A 134 13.24 12.47 -9.39
CA ILE A 134 13.23 12.18 -7.97
C ILE A 134 13.89 10.82 -7.69
N ALA A 135 13.54 9.79 -8.46
CA ALA A 135 14.12 8.46 -8.30
C ALA A 135 15.62 8.45 -8.54
N GLU A 136 16.11 9.10 -9.60
CA GLU A 136 17.53 9.22 -9.92
C GLU A 136 18.32 9.96 -8.84
N LYS A 137 17.73 11.03 -8.27
CA LYS A 137 18.36 11.77 -7.16
C LYS A 137 18.52 10.88 -5.92
N LEU A 138 17.48 10.14 -5.53
CA LEU A 138 17.54 9.23 -4.40
C LEU A 138 18.56 8.09 -4.63
N LEU A 139 18.64 7.57 -5.85
CA LEU A 139 19.61 6.52 -6.20
C LEU A 139 21.06 7.05 -6.28
N ALA A 140 21.25 8.32 -6.62
CA ALA A 140 22.57 8.95 -6.57
C ALA A 140 23.13 8.99 -5.14
N ASP A 141 22.26 9.20 -4.14
CA ASP A 141 22.67 9.10 -2.73
C ASP A 141 23.01 7.66 -2.32
N CYS A 142 22.28 6.67 -2.84
CA CYS A 142 22.57 5.25 -2.62
C CYS A 142 23.93 4.82 -3.19
N ARG A 143 24.46 5.46 -4.22
CA ARG A 143 25.79 5.17 -4.79
C ARG A 143 26.96 5.46 -3.85
N ARG A 144 26.73 6.28 -2.81
CA ARG A 144 27.80 6.66 -1.86
C ARG A 144 28.20 5.54 -0.92
N SER A 145 27.42 4.45 -0.88
CA SER A 145 27.69 3.28 -0.06
C SER A 145 27.48 2.00 -0.87
N ASN A 146 28.34 1.01 -0.65
CA ASN A 146 28.19 -0.31 -1.26
C ASN A 146 27.06 -1.13 -0.62
N GLU A 147 26.67 -0.81 0.62
CA GLU A 147 25.58 -1.45 1.34
C GLU A 147 24.58 -0.39 1.76
N VAL A 148 23.30 -0.60 1.39
CA VAL A 148 22.22 0.36 1.58
C VAL A 148 20.98 -0.40 2.03
N ASP A 149 20.28 0.11 3.04
CA ASP A 149 18.91 -0.31 3.30
C ASP A 149 17.97 0.39 2.30
N LEU A 150 17.42 -0.38 1.37
CA LEU A 150 16.58 0.16 0.30
C LEU A 150 15.31 0.86 0.82
N MET A 151 14.77 0.38 1.96
CA MET A 151 13.51 0.91 2.46
C MET A 151 13.62 2.39 2.87
N PRO A 152 14.49 2.79 3.81
CA PRO A 152 14.63 4.20 4.19
C PRO A 152 15.35 5.05 3.15
N SER A 153 16.20 4.48 2.30
CA SER A 153 17.01 5.25 1.36
C SER A 153 16.29 5.55 0.03
N PHE A 154 15.31 4.72 -0.36
CA PHE A 154 14.65 4.85 -1.65
C PHE A 154 13.15 4.57 -1.60
N ALA A 155 12.74 3.40 -1.06
CA ALA A 155 11.37 2.93 -1.19
C ALA A 155 10.35 3.83 -0.44
N PHE A 156 10.66 4.29 0.78
CA PHE A 156 9.81 5.26 1.50
C PHE A 156 9.92 6.68 0.96
N PRO A 157 11.12 7.23 0.67
CA PRO A 157 11.25 8.61 0.20
C PRO A 157 10.59 8.88 -1.16
N LEU A 158 10.60 7.92 -2.09
CA LEU A 158 10.09 8.15 -3.44
C LEU A 158 8.59 8.49 -3.45
N PRO A 159 7.67 7.66 -2.93
CA PRO A 159 6.24 7.96 -2.96
C PRO A 159 5.88 9.25 -2.21
N ILE A 160 6.55 9.52 -1.10
CA ILE A 160 6.35 10.75 -0.34
C ILE A 160 6.70 11.98 -1.17
N ALA A 161 7.87 11.99 -1.82
CA ALA A 161 8.28 13.10 -2.65
C ALA A 161 7.31 13.31 -3.82
N VAL A 162 6.85 12.22 -4.44
CA VAL A 162 5.85 12.26 -5.52
C VAL A 162 4.51 12.84 -5.03
N LEU A 163 4.02 12.43 -3.86
CA LEU A 163 2.79 12.99 -3.28
C LEU A 163 2.93 14.47 -2.95
N CYS A 164 4.08 14.90 -2.43
CA CYS A 164 4.35 16.31 -2.17
C CYS A 164 4.33 17.15 -3.47
N GLU A 165 4.92 16.62 -4.56
CA GLU A 165 4.86 17.27 -5.88
C GLU A 165 3.42 17.34 -6.39
N LEU A 166 2.70 16.21 -6.37
CA LEU A 166 1.30 16.13 -6.81
C LEU A 166 0.42 17.17 -6.11
N MET A 167 0.59 17.32 -4.80
CA MET A 167 -0.23 18.24 -4.00
C MET A 167 0.26 19.69 -4.03
N GLY A 168 1.41 19.96 -4.64
CA GLY A 168 1.99 21.31 -4.65
C GLY A 168 2.50 21.75 -3.29
N ILE A 169 2.94 20.83 -2.42
CA ILE A 169 3.48 21.16 -1.10
C ILE A 169 4.84 21.83 -1.27
N PRO A 170 5.02 23.06 -0.73
CA PRO A 170 6.28 23.77 -0.80
C PRO A 170 7.44 22.96 -0.19
N PRO A 171 8.64 22.97 -0.75
CA PRO A 171 9.78 22.22 -0.23
C PRO A 171 10.07 22.46 1.25
N GLY A 172 9.90 23.70 1.74
CA GLY A 172 10.14 24.07 3.13
C GLY A 172 9.17 23.43 4.13
N ASP A 173 7.97 23.06 3.71
CA ASP A 173 6.93 22.46 4.56
C ASP A 173 7.02 20.93 4.63
N ARG A 174 7.68 20.32 3.66
CA ARG A 174 7.73 18.86 3.50
C ARG A 174 8.28 18.14 4.72
N PRO A 175 9.41 18.56 5.34
CA PRO A 175 9.98 17.83 6.48
C PRO A 175 9.02 17.73 7.67
N GLU A 176 8.32 18.82 7.99
CA GLU A 176 7.42 18.86 9.14
C GLU A 176 6.13 18.09 8.89
N ILE A 177 5.51 18.25 7.70
CA ILE A 177 4.35 17.45 7.29
C ILE A 177 4.68 15.96 7.37
N LEU A 178 5.84 15.54 6.87
CA LEU A 178 6.26 14.14 6.91
C LEU A 178 6.51 13.64 8.32
N ALA A 179 7.08 14.46 9.19
CA ALA A 179 7.28 14.12 10.60
C ALA A 179 5.94 13.85 11.29
N GLN A 180 4.94 14.73 11.12
CA GLN A 180 3.61 14.58 11.72
C GLN A 180 2.84 13.40 11.13
N PHE A 181 2.91 13.16 9.82
CA PHE A 181 2.39 11.93 9.21
C PHE A 181 3.04 10.68 9.79
N GLY A 182 4.34 10.73 10.04
CA GLY A 182 5.07 9.66 10.70
C GLY A 182 4.52 9.38 12.10
N VAL A 183 4.21 10.41 12.89
CA VAL A 183 3.57 10.29 14.22
C VAL A 183 2.22 9.60 14.06
N VAL A 184 1.32 10.14 13.23
CA VAL A 184 -0.03 9.57 13.05
C VAL A 184 0.03 8.11 12.63
N THR A 185 0.85 7.76 11.66
CA THR A 185 0.92 6.37 11.16
C THR A 185 1.49 5.37 12.15
N ARG A 186 2.29 5.82 13.14
CA ARG A 186 2.80 4.97 14.22
C ARG A 186 1.84 4.90 15.40
N SER A 187 1.10 5.97 15.67
CA SER A 187 0.29 6.13 16.88
C SER A 187 -1.16 5.68 16.70
N ARG A 188 -1.69 5.67 15.47
CA ARG A 188 -3.11 5.40 15.18
C ARG A 188 -3.61 4.03 15.68
N PHE A 189 -2.73 3.04 15.76
CA PHE A 189 -3.08 1.69 16.22
C PHE A 189 -2.53 1.36 17.62
N ASP A 190 -2.09 2.39 18.35
CA ASP A 190 -1.58 2.25 19.71
C ASP A 190 -2.40 3.13 20.67
N PRO A 191 -3.35 2.54 21.43
CA PRO A 191 -4.19 3.31 22.36
C PRO A 191 -3.41 4.12 23.39
N SER A 192 -2.18 3.70 23.75
CA SER A 192 -1.33 4.42 24.70
C SER A 192 -0.82 5.75 24.15
N LYS A 193 -0.85 5.94 22.82
CA LYS A 193 -0.35 7.15 22.12
C LYS A 193 -1.46 8.11 21.69
N GLY A 194 -2.67 7.97 22.21
CA GLY A 194 -3.82 8.79 21.80
C GLY A 194 -3.63 10.29 21.97
N ALA A 195 -2.85 10.75 22.95
CA ALA A 195 -2.55 12.17 23.12
C ALA A 195 -1.59 12.69 22.04
N GLU A 196 -0.54 11.93 21.73
CA GLU A 196 0.43 12.26 20.68
C GLU A 196 -0.26 12.28 19.30
N LEU A 197 -1.13 11.29 19.05
CA LEU A 197 -1.93 11.19 17.84
C LEU A 197 -2.78 12.45 17.62
N ARG A 198 -3.56 12.88 18.62
CA ARG A 198 -4.42 14.07 18.50
C ARG A 198 -3.63 15.34 18.18
N VAL A 199 -2.50 15.55 18.84
CA VAL A 199 -1.65 16.74 18.58
C VAL A 199 -1.18 16.74 17.13
N ALA A 200 -0.74 15.59 16.61
CA ALA A 200 -0.28 15.47 15.24
C ALA A 200 -1.42 15.65 14.22
N GLU A 201 -2.60 15.11 14.50
CA GLU A 201 -3.79 15.26 13.65
C GLU A 201 -4.27 16.71 13.59
N GLU A 202 -4.38 17.40 14.73
CA GLU A 202 -4.73 18.82 14.80
C GLU A 202 -3.73 19.70 14.03
N TRP A 203 -2.44 19.42 14.19
CA TRP A 203 -1.39 20.13 13.46
C TRP A 203 -1.55 19.95 11.94
N LEU A 204 -1.73 18.69 11.48
CA LEU A 204 -1.92 18.37 10.08
C LEU A 204 -3.17 19.03 9.51
N GLN A 205 -4.31 18.98 10.23
CA GLN A 205 -5.55 19.65 9.80
C GLN A 205 -5.33 21.15 9.59
N ASN A 206 -4.69 21.82 10.54
CA ASN A 206 -4.39 23.25 10.47
C ASN A 206 -3.45 23.56 9.29
N ARG A 207 -2.39 22.74 9.09
CA ARG A 207 -1.42 22.97 8.01
C ARG A 207 -2.02 22.70 6.63
N LEU A 208 -2.83 21.66 6.47
CA LEU A 208 -3.57 21.40 5.24
C LEU A 208 -4.59 22.49 4.95
N GLY A 209 -5.28 23.01 5.97
CA GLY A 209 -6.19 24.15 5.83
C GLY A 209 -5.47 25.42 5.33
N GLN A 210 -4.28 25.72 5.86
CA GLN A 210 -3.44 26.82 5.36
C GLN A 210 -3.01 26.61 3.91
N LEU A 211 -2.58 25.39 3.56
CA LEU A 211 -2.19 25.05 2.18
C LEU A 211 -3.35 25.27 1.19
N ILE A 212 -4.57 24.91 1.58
CA ILE A 212 -5.80 25.16 0.79
C ILE A 212 -6.03 26.66 0.63
N ALA A 213 -5.94 27.45 1.70
CA ALA A 213 -6.12 28.90 1.67
C ALA A 213 -5.07 29.59 0.78
N ASP A 214 -3.80 29.21 0.93
CA ASP A 214 -2.69 29.72 0.12
C ASP A 214 -2.87 29.40 -1.37
N THR A 215 -3.30 28.15 -1.68
CA THR A 215 -3.56 27.72 -3.06
C THR A 215 -4.75 28.46 -3.69
N ARG A 216 -5.78 28.82 -2.91
CA ARG A 216 -6.90 29.66 -3.38
C ARG A 216 -6.43 31.08 -3.71
N ALA A 217 -5.56 31.65 -2.87
CA ALA A 217 -5.01 32.99 -3.09
C ALA A 217 -4.02 33.03 -4.26
N HIS A 218 -3.25 31.97 -4.45
CA HIS A 218 -2.19 31.86 -5.47
C HIS A 218 -2.33 30.53 -6.24
N PRO A 219 -3.32 30.42 -7.15
CA PRO A 219 -3.53 29.20 -7.92
C PRO A 219 -2.31 28.85 -8.78
N SER A 220 -1.96 27.57 -8.83
CA SER A 220 -0.87 27.02 -9.62
C SER A 220 -1.38 25.88 -10.53
N ASP A 221 -0.49 25.31 -11.32
CA ASP A 221 -0.76 24.08 -12.08
C ASP A 221 -0.50 22.85 -11.19
N SER A 222 -1.24 22.75 -10.09
CA SER A 222 -1.17 21.65 -9.13
C SER A 222 -2.49 20.93 -9.00
N PHE A 223 -2.44 19.68 -8.55
CA PHE A 223 -3.63 18.88 -8.23
C PHE A 223 -4.57 19.62 -7.28
N LEU A 224 -4.03 20.22 -6.21
CA LEU A 224 -4.84 20.94 -5.24
C LEU A 224 -5.55 22.13 -5.87
N SER A 225 -4.88 22.86 -6.76
CA SER A 225 -5.53 23.96 -7.52
C SER A 225 -6.68 23.47 -8.38
N ASP A 226 -6.54 22.31 -9.02
CA ASP A 226 -7.61 21.73 -9.84
C ASP A 226 -8.74 21.21 -8.99
N LEU A 227 -8.44 20.58 -7.85
CA LEU A 227 -9.45 20.11 -6.91
C LEU A 227 -10.29 21.26 -6.35
N ILE A 228 -9.66 22.40 -6.06
CA ILE A 228 -10.34 23.61 -5.58
C ILE A 228 -11.22 24.22 -6.68
N ARG A 229 -10.82 24.11 -7.95
CA ARG A 229 -11.56 24.65 -9.11
C ARG A 229 -12.62 23.69 -9.69
N ALA A 230 -12.71 22.46 -9.16
CA ALA A 230 -13.65 21.47 -9.69
C ALA A 230 -15.10 21.99 -9.67
N GLU A 231 -15.91 21.59 -10.68
CA GLU A 231 -17.31 22.02 -10.81
C GLU A 231 -18.17 21.68 -9.58
N GLU A 232 -17.92 20.53 -8.97
CA GLU A 232 -18.49 20.15 -7.68
C GLU A 232 -17.51 20.57 -6.58
N ALA A 233 -17.57 21.82 -6.16
CA ALA A 233 -16.70 22.35 -5.13
C ALA A 233 -16.83 21.54 -3.83
N LEU A 234 -15.70 21.03 -3.36
CA LEU A 234 -15.59 20.44 -2.04
C LEU A 234 -15.47 21.55 -1.00
N ASP A 235 -16.11 21.38 0.15
CA ASP A 235 -15.83 22.25 1.29
C ASP A 235 -14.45 22.00 1.89
N ASP A 236 -14.03 22.83 2.85
CA ASP A 236 -12.69 22.72 3.41
C ASP A 236 -12.47 21.41 4.18
N ALA A 237 -13.50 20.88 4.83
CA ALA A 237 -13.44 19.61 5.52
C ALA A 237 -13.25 18.45 4.54
N ASP A 238 -14.00 18.42 3.44
CA ASP A 238 -13.86 17.44 2.37
C ASP A 238 -12.49 17.55 1.67
N LEU A 239 -11.96 18.77 1.48
CA LEU A 239 -10.62 18.98 0.92
C LEU A 239 -9.53 18.45 1.85
N ILE A 240 -9.58 18.81 3.15
CA ILE A 240 -8.60 18.37 4.14
C ILE A 240 -8.61 16.84 4.25
N SER A 241 -9.78 16.22 4.42
CA SER A 241 -9.91 14.77 4.54
C SER A 241 -9.49 14.04 3.26
N SER A 242 -9.69 14.65 2.09
CA SER A 242 -9.23 14.13 0.80
C SER A 242 -7.70 14.17 0.66
N LEU A 243 -7.07 15.28 1.02
CA LEU A 243 -5.61 15.39 1.03
C LEU A 243 -5.00 14.38 2.03
N TRP A 244 -5.61 14.27 3.21
CA TRP A 244 -5.21 13.31 4.22
C TRP A 244 -5.24 11.86 3.68
N VAL A 245 -6.36 11.40 3.13
CA VAL A 245 -6.48 10.02 2.66
C VAL A 245 -5.55 9.70 1.50
N ILE A 246 -5.25 10.67 0.62
CA ILE A 246 -4.29 10.49 -0.47
C ILE A 246 -2.88 10.25 0.09
N PHE A 247 -2.44 11.02 1.08
CA PHE A 247 -1.17 10.78 1.76
C PHE A 247 -1.14 9.44 2.49
N PHE A 248 -2.19 9.17 3.27
CA PHE A 248 -2.28 7.94 4.07
C PHE A 248 -2.24 6.69 3.19
N ALA A 249 -3.03 6.68 2.11
CA ALA A 249 -3.14 5.53 1.22
C ALA A 249 -1.96 5.38 0.24
N GLY A 250 -1.42 6.50 -0.25
CA GLY A 250 -0.45 6.50 -1.35
C GLY A 250 1.00 6.26 -0.92
N HIS A 251 1.34 6.48 0.36
CA HIS A 251 2.74 6.39 0.80
C HIS A 251 3.20 4.96 1.08
N LYS A 252 2.70 4.35 2.17
CA LYS A 252 3.23 3.06 2.65
C LYS A 252 2.97 1.92 1.69
N THR A 253 1.82 1.91 1.04
CA THR A 253 1.46 0.85 0.09
C THR A 253 2.43 0.79 -1.08
N THR A 254 2.76 1.93 -1.67
CA THR A 254 3.71 2.01 -2.79
C THR A 254 5.13 1.70 -2.32
N ALA A 255 5.55 2.23 -1.15
CA ALA A 255 6.86 1.94 -0.59
C ALA A 255 7.07 0.44 -0.33
N PHE A 256 6.11 -0.22 0.31
CA PHE A 256 6.15 -1.66 0.53
C PHE A 256 6.14 -2.45 -0.78
N GLN A 257 5.37 -2.00 -1.77
CA GLN A 257 5.35 -2.66 -3.07
C GLN A 257 6.69 -2.56 -3.79
N ILE A 258 7.41 -1.45 -3.69
CA ILE A 258 8.78 -1.32 -4.21
C ILE A 258 9.69 -2.34 -3.53
N GLY A 259 9.68 -2.40 -2.19
CA GLY A 259 10.48 -3.36 -1.42
C GLY A 259 10.16 -4.81 -1.77
N ASN A 260 8.87 -5.17 -1.80
CA ASN A 260 8.40 -6.50 -2.18
C ASN A 260 8.87 -6.87 -3.59
N SER A 261 8.76 -5.93 -4.54
CA SER A 261 9.17 -6.16 -5.94
C SER A 261 10.65 -6.49 -6.03
N VAL A 262 11.49 -5.70 -5.38
CA VAL A 262 12.95 -5.92 -5.39
C VAL A 262 13.32 -7.24 -4.70
N LEU A 263 12.74 -7.53 -3.52
CA LEU A 263 12.99 -8.78 -2.80
C LEU A 263 12.66 -10.00 -3.66
N HIS A 264 11.46 -10.03 -4.25
CA HIS A 264 11.01 -11.20 -5.01
C HIS A 264 11.75 -11.38 -6.33
N LEU A 265 12.17 -10.29 -6.97
CA LEU A 265 13.05 -10.36 -8.15
C LEU A 265 14.46 -10.83 -7.80
N LEU A 266 15.05 -10.38 -6.68
CA LEU A 266 16.36 -10.85 -6.25
C LEU A 266 16.37 -12.33 -5.84
N ARG A 267 15.26 -12.84 -5.33
CA ARG A 267 15.06 -14.27 -5.03
C ARG A 267 14.83 -15.13 -6.30
N ARG A 268 14.57 -14.51 -7.44
CA ARG A 268 14.31 -15.18 -8.74
C ARG A 268 15.19 -14.58 -9.84
N PRO A 269 16.50 -14.96 -9.84
CA PRO A 269 17.47 -14.36 -10.77
C PRO A 269 17.11 -14.52 -12.23
N ASP A 270 16.39 -15.58 -12.60
CA ASP A 270 15.89 -15.81 -13.95
C ASP A 270 14.85 -14.76 -14.37
N GLN A 271 13.94 -14.39 -13.48
CA GLN A 271 12.92 -13.36 -13.71
C GLN A 271 13.55 -11.95 -13.75
N LEU A 272 14.48 -11.68 -12.84
CA LEU A 272 15.24 -10.44 -12.82
C LEU A 272 16.04 -10.24 -14.12
N GLU A 273 16.69 -11.29 -14.60
CA GLU A 273 17.49 -11.25 -15.84
C GLU A 273 16.60 -11.05 -17.09
N ARG A 274 15.37 -11.58 -17.11
CA ARG A 274 14.39 -11.29 -18.17
C ARG A 274 14.07 -9.79 -18.26
N LEU A 275 13.83 -9.13 -17.11
CA LEU A 275 13.57 -7.69 -17.07
C LEU A 275 14.79 -6.85 -17.48
N ARG A 276 16.00 -7.27 -17.10
CA ARG A 276 17.24 -6.61 -17.53
C ARG A 276 17.45 -6.67 -19.04
N ARG A 277 17.18 -7.84 -19.65
CA ARG A 277 17.32 -8.03 -21.11
C ARG A 277 16.21 -7.35 -21.89
N ASN A 278 15.02 -7.27 -21.34
CA ASN A 278 13.87 -6.68 -21.99
C ASN A 278 13.09 -5.77 -21.03
N PRO A 279 13.52 -4.51 -20.87
CA PRO A 279 12.81 -3.53 -20.01
C PRO A 279 11.37 -3.25 -20.43
N ALA A 280 10.96 -3.55 -21.66
CA ALA A 280 9.56 -3.42 -22.10
C ALA A 280 8.59 -4.35 -21.34
N LEU A 281 9.11 -5.36 -20.63
CA LEU A 281 8.31 -6.23 -19.76
C LEU A 281 7.94 -5.56 -18.41
N ILE A 282 8.60 -4.47 -18.03
CA ILE A 282 8.41 -3.87 -16.69
C ILE A 282 6.95 -3.53 -16.38
N PRO A 283 6.14 -2.93 -17.27
CA PRO A 283 4.74 -2.66 -16.95
C PRO A 283 3.92 -3.92 -16.64
N GLY A 284 4.10 -4.99 -17.41
CA GLY A 284 3.46 -6.29 -17.14
C GLY A 284 3.97 -6.94 -15.86
N ALA A 285 5.28 -6.85 -15.61
CA ALA A 285 5.91 -7.38 -14.41
C ALA A 285 5.40 -6.68 -13.13
N VAL A 286 5.12 -5.38 -13.18
CA VAL A 286 4.49 -4.64 -12.07
C VAL A 286 3.14 -5.25 -11.72
N GLU A 287 2.28 -5.52 -12.70
CA GLU A 287 0.98 -6.15 -12.46
C GLU A 287 1.14 -7.57 -11.85
N GLU A 288 2.03 -8.36 -12.41
CA GLU A 288 2.28 -9.72 -11.90
C GLU A 288 2.87 -9.72 -10.49
N ILE A 289 3.77 -8.80 -10.17
CA ILE A 289 4.34 -8.71 -8.82
C ILE A 289 3.28 -8.24 -7.83
N VAL A 290 2.41 -7.28 -8.20
CA VAL A 290 1.28 -6.86 -7.36
C VAL A 290 0.30 -8.00 -7.14
N ARG A 291 0.07 -8.87 -8.14
CA ARG A 291 -0.71 -10.09 -7.97
C ARG A 291 -0.01 -11.05 -7.00
N PHE A 292 1.27 -11.35 -7.26
CA PHE A 292 2.02 -12.40 -6.58
C PHE A 292 2.34 -12.04 -5.12
N GLU A 293 2.78 -10.80 -4.85
CA GLU A 293 3.10 -10.30 -3.49
C GLU A 293 2.72 -8.83 -3.37
N GLY A 294 1.40 -8.57 -3.33
CA GLY A 294 0.87 -7.23 -3.15
C GLY A 294 1.13 -6.67 -1.75
N SER A 295 1.37 -5.38 -1.66
CA SER A 295 1.56 -4.67 -0.38
C SER A 295 0.27 -4.55 0.46
N VAL A 296 -0.89 -4.83 -0.13
CA VAL A 296 -2.19 -4.90 0.56
C VAL A 296 -2.57 -6.37 0.70
N GLU A 297 -2.39 -6.91 1.91
CA GLU A 297 -2.68 -8.31 2.21
C GLU A 297 -4.17 -8.56 2.34
N THR A 298 -4.87 -7.72 3.11
CA THR A 298 -6.32 -7.75 3.23
C THR A 298 -6.92 -6.39 2.91
N SER A 299 -8.17 -6.37 2.44
CA SER A 299 -8.88 -5.12 2.22
C SER A 299 -9.05 -4.34 3.53
N THR A 300 -9.28 -3.02 3.42
CA THR A 300 -9.84 -2.26 4.54
C THR A 300 -11.18 -2.85 4.93
N PHE A 301 -11.51 -2.78 6.22
CA PHE A 301 -12.73 -3.34 6.76
C PHE A 301 -13.98 -2.81 6.06
N ARG A 302 -14.96 -3.70 5.98
CA ARG A 302 -16.36 -3.43 5.72
C ARG A 302 -17.17 -3.99 6.87
N TYR A 303 -18.42 -3.56 7.00
CA TYR A 303 -19.36 -4.22 7.90
C TYR A 303 -20.63 -4.61 7.15
N ALA A 304 -21.25 -5.73 7.57
CA ALA A 304 -22.51 -6.18 7.02
C ALA A 304 -23.65 -5.28 7.52
N THR A 305 -24.45 -4.73 6.61
CA THR A 305 -25.61 -3.88 6.94
C THR A 305 -26.89 -4.67 7.15
N GLU A 306 -26.86 -5.97 6.88
CA GLU A 306 -27.92 -6.97 7.06
C GLU A 306 -27.27 -8.35 7.14
N ASP A 307 -28.04 -9.37 7.50
CA ASP A 307 -27.59 -10.75 7.44
C ASP A 307 -27.29 -11.16 5.99
N VAL A 308 -26.07 -11.63 5.72
CA VAL A 308 -25.63 -12.07 4.39
C VAL A 308 -25.20 -13.52 4.42
N GLU A 309 -25.85 -14.37 3.64
CA GLU A 309 -25.38 -15.74 3.43
C GLU A 309 -24.41 -15.80 2.25
N LEU A 310 -23.20 -16.32 2.50
CA LEU A 310 -22.17 -16.52 1.48
C LEU A 310 -21.55 -17.92 1.64
N ARG A 311 -21.65 -18.76 0.61
CA ARG A 311 -21.11 -20.13 0.63
C ARG A 311 -21.64 -20.99 1.80
N GLY A 312 -22.89 -20.81 2.22
CA GLY A 312 -23.47 -21.53 3.37
C GLY A 312 -23.01 -21.01 4.74
N THR A 313 -22.21 -19.93 4.78
CA THR A 313 -21.84 -19.24 6.01
C THR A 313 -22.70 -17.99 6.17
N LEU A 314 -23.42 -17.88 7.28
CA LEU A 314 -24.16 -16.68 7.65
C LEU A 314 -23.17 -15.64 8.22
N ILE A 315 -23.15 -14.47 7.64
CA ILE A 315 -22.45 -13.27 8.13
C ILE A 315 -23.53 -12.38 8.75
N PRO A 316 -23.63 -12.28 10.09
CA PRO A 316 -24.67 -11.49 10.74
C PRO A 316 -24.50 -9.99 10.48
N GLU A 317 -25.59 -9.25 10.55
CA GLU A 317 -25.58 -7.77 10.57
C GLU A 317 -24.61 -7.23 11.63
N GLY A 318 -23.88 -6.19 11.30
CA GLY A 318 -22.86 -5.57 12.17
C GLY A 318 -21.51 -6.27 12.19
N SER A 319 -21.40 -7.49 11.67
CA SER A 319 -20.11 -8.20 11.58
C SER A 319 -19.14 -7.49 10.63
N LEU A 320 -17.85 -7.53 10.97
CA LEU A 320 -16.80 -7.06 10.07
C LEU A 320 -16.52 -8.07 8.97
N VAL A 321 -16.23 -7.55 7.78
CA VAL A 321 -15.83 -8.35 6.62
C VAL A 321 -14.50 -7.83 6.09
N GLN A 322 -13.54 -8.75 5.99
CA GLN A 322 -12.26 -8.54 5.32
C GLN A 322 -12.13 -9.45 4.12
N ILE A 323 -11.54 -8.95 3.07
CA ILE A 323 -11.20 -9.73 1.89
C ILE A 323 -9.69 -10.00 1.90
N ALA A 324 -9.27 -11.25 1.91
CA ALA A 324 -7.88 -11.65 1.80
C ALA A 324 -7.41 -11.49 0.35
N ILE A 325 -6.96 -10.29 -0.01
CA ILE A 325 -6.51 -9.93 -1.37
C ILE A 325 -5.37 -10.86 -1.81
N SER A 326 -4.40 -11.10 -0.93
CA SER A 326 -3.27 -12.01 -1.19
C SER A 326 -3.73 -13.44 -1.44
N ALA A 327 -4.76 -13.92 -0.72
CA ALA A 327 -5.35 -15.23 -0.95
C ALA A 327 -6.06 -15.31 -2.31
N ALA A 328 -6.90 -14.33 -2.61
CA ALA A 328 -7.67 -14.26 -3.86
C ALA A 328 -6.75 -14.15 -5.08
N ASN A 329 -5.67 -13.39 -4.99
CA ASN A 329 -4.68 -13.23 -6.06
C ASN A 329 -3.83 -14.50 -6.30
N ARG A 330 -3.91 -15.48 -5.41
CA ARG A 330 -3.27 -16.80 -5.56
C ARG A 330 -4.28 -17.94 -5.65
N ASP A 331 -5.51 -17.65 -6.03
CA ASP A 331 -6.54 -18.66 -6.22
C ASP A 331 -6.30 -19.45 -7.51
N PRO A 332 -6.07 -20.79 -7.44
CA PRO A 332 -5.88 -21.64 -8.61
C PRO A 332 -7.14 -21.76 -9.47
N GLY A 333 -8.32 -21.44 -8.93
CA GLY A 333 -9.55 -21.33 -9.71
C GLY A 333 -9.56 -20.14 -10.69
N LYS A 334 -8.65 -19.19 -10.48
CA LYS A 334 -8.55 -17.97 -11.32
C LYS A 334 -7.25 -17.86 -12.08
N PHE A 335 -6.13 -18.25 -11.49
CA PHE A 335 -4.80 -18.08 -12.06
C PHE A 335 -4.09 -19.42 -12.20
N ASP A 336 -3.60 -19.71 -13.39
CA ASP A 336 -2.74 -20.88 -13.63
C ASP A 336 -1.41 -20.71 -12.89
N SER A 337 -0.96 -21.76 -12.20
CA SER A 337 0.28 -21.74 -11.41
C SER A 337 0.39 -20.47 -10.54
N PRO A 338 -0.58 -20.20 -9.63
CA PRO A 338 -0.71 -18.92 -8.95
C PRO A 338 0.47 -18.60 -8.04
N ASP A 339 1.20 -19.60 -7.57
CA ASP A 339 2.36 -19.49 -6.69
C ASP A 339 3.69 -19.32 -7.44
N VAL A 340 3.64 -19.20 -8.77
CA VAL A 340 4.80 -18.88 -9.62
C VAL A 340 4.76 -17.41 -10.01
N LEU A 341 5.85 -16.67 -9.70
CA LEU A 341 6.08 -15.34 -10.24
C LEU A 341 6.60 -15.48 -11.67
N ASP A 342 5.83 -15.01 -12.64
CA ASP A 342 6.21 -14.97 -14.05
C ASP A 342 6.03 -13.56 -14.62
N VAL A 343 7.14 -12.83 -14.78
CA VAL A 343 7.16 -11.45 -15.30
C VAL A 343 6.68 -11.36 -16.77
N THR A 344 6.44 -12.49 -17.42
CA THR A 344 5.92 -12.56 -18.79
C THR A 344 4.44 -12.98 -18.84
N ARG A 345 3.78 -13.12 -17.66
CA ARG A 345 2.37 -13.51 -17.60
C ARG A 345 1.49 -12.50 -18.33
N GLU A 346 0.78 -12.97 -19.34
CA GLU A 346 -0.14 -12.16 -20.15
C GLU A 346 -1.53 -12.03 -19.51
N GLY A 347 -2.27 -10.98 -19.89
CA GLY A 347 -3.66 -10.77 -19.48
C GLY A 347 -3.86 -10.48 -17.98
N ILE A 348 -2.80 -10.14 -17.25
CA ILE A 348 -2.85 -9.95 -15.80
C ILE A 348 -3.44 -8.60 -15.39
N GLN A 349 -3.26 -7.56 -16.21
CA GLN A 349 -3.77 -6.23 -15.94
C GLN A 349 -5.29 -6.23 -15.83
N GLY A 350 -5.81 -5.67 -14.73
CA GLY A 350 -7.25 -5.59 -14.46
C GLY A 350 -7.89 -6.93 -14.03
N THR A 351 -7.11 -8.02 -13.91
CA THR A 351 -7.63 -9.31 -13.46
C THR A 351 -7.33 -9.58 -11.99
N HIS A 352 -6.19 -9.11 -11.46
CA HIS A 352 -5.89 -9.28 -10.04
C HIS A 352 -6.60 -8.24 -9.17
N LEU A 353 -6.78 -8.55 -7.89
CA LEU A 353 -7.46 -7.69 -6.90
C LEU A 353 -6.51 -6.80 -6.08
N GLY A 354 -5.24 -6.69 -6.46
CA GLY A 354 -4.24 -5.89 -5.72
C GLY A 354 -4.56 -4.40 -5.62
N PHE A 355 -5.38 -3.88 -6.54
CA PHE A 355 -5.95 -2.52 -6.49
C PHE A 355 -7.42 -2.49 -6.09
N GLY A 356 -7.94 -3.58 -5.51
CA GLY A 356 -9.36 -3.73 -5.18
C GLY A 356 -10.25 -3.95 -6.41
N HIS A 357 -11.58 -3.84 -6.20
CA HIS A 357 -12.59 -3.97 -7.23
C HIS A 357 -13.83 -3.13 -6.89
N GLY A 358 -14.71 -2.87 -7.89
CA GLY A 358 -15.98 -2.17 -7.70
C GLY A 358 -15.82 -0.69 -7.36
N THR A 359 -16.74 -0.18 -6.57
CA THR A 359 -16.89 1.24 -6.24
C THR A 359 -15.60 1.84 -5.63
N HIS A 360 -14.92 1.08 -4.78
CA HIS A 360 -13.67 1.47 -4.12
C HIS A 360 -12.39 0.97 -4.83
N TYR A 361 -12.44 0.65 -6.12
CA TYR A 361 -11.22 0.39 -6.89
C TYR A 361 -10.21 1.53 -6.68
N CYS A 362 -8.95 1.21 -6.46
CA CYS A 362 -7.92 2.19 -6.08
C CYS A 362 -7.87 3.40 -7.03
N LEU A 363 -8.09 4.58 -6.47
CA LEU A 363 -8.05 5.84 -7.23
C LEU A 363 -6.64 6.15 -7.71
N GLY A 364 -5.62 5.86 -6.87
CA GLY A 364 -4.20 6.07 -7.16
C GLY A 364 -3.54 4.96 -7.98
N ALA A 365 -4.29 3.96 -8.48
CA ALA A 365 -3.70 2.85 -9.22
C ALA A 365 -2.83 3.26 -10.42
N PRO A 366 -3.21 4.28 -11.23
CA PRO A 366 -2.34 4.76 -12.31
C PRO A 366 -1.01 5.31 -11.79
N LEU A 367 -1.04 6.09 -10.70
CA LEU A 367 0.17 6.68 -10.10
C LEU A 367 1.06 5.60 -9.48
N ALA A 368 0.49 4.68 -8.71
CA ALA A 368 1.23 3.58 -8.12
C ALA A 368 1.94 2.71 -9.18
N ARG A 369 1.27 2.41 -10.29
CA ARG A 369 1.88 1.70 -11.44
C ARG A 369 3.08 2.47 -11.99
N LEU A 370 2.89 3.76 -12.26
CA LEU A 370 3.95 4.62 -12.78
C LEU A 370 5.14 4.69 -11.84
N GLU A 371 4.91 4.87 -10.53
CA GLU A 371 5.99 4.91 -9.55
C GLU A 371 6.76 3.57 -9.50
N LEU A 372 6.06 2.44 -9.55
CA LEU A 372 6.68 1.11 -9.57
C LEU A 372 7.48 0.87 -10.86
N GLU A 373 6.94 1.26 -12.01
CA GLU A 373 7.63 1.18 -13.29
C GLU A 373 8.93 2.01 -13.29
N VAL A 374 8.85 3.26 -12.83
CA VAL A 374 10.01 4.15 -12.74
C VAL A 374 11.02 3.63 -11.73
N ALA A 375 10.57 3.21 -10.54
CA ALA A 375 11.44 2.68 -9.50
C ALA A 375 12.23 1.46 -9.99
N LEU A 376 11.55 0.49 -10.58
CA LEU A 376 12.22 -0.72 -11.13
C LEU A 376 13.13 -0.37 -12.30
N SER A 377 12.68 0.47 -13.22
CA SER A 377 13.50 0.88 -14.38
C SER A 377 14.79 1.57 -13.96
N CYS A 378 14.69 2.52 -13.01
CA CYS A 378 15.85 3.24 -12.51
C CYS A 378 16.80 2.32 -11.71
N LEU A 379 16.27 1.48 -10.82
CA LEU A 379 17.09 0.53 -10.04
C LEU A 379 17.85 -0.45 -10.94
N LEU A 380 17.17 -1.06 -11.92
CA LEU A 380 17.77 -2.05 -12.82
C LEU A 380 18.85 -1.43 -13.72
N ARG A 381 18.63 -0.20 -14.17
CA ARG A 381 19.60 0.56 -15.00
C ARG A 381 20.82 0.97 -14.19
N GLU A 382 20.62 1.43 -12.95
CA GLU A 382 21.61 2.04 -12.11
C GLU A 382 22.52 1.00 -11.44
N PHE A 383 21.93 -0.09 -10.97
CA PHE A 383 22.58 -1.14 -10.23
C PHE A 383 22.40 -2.51 -10.90
N PRO A 384 23.11 -2.78 -12.01
CA PRO A 384 22.96 -4.04 -12.75
C PRO A 384 23.37 -5.27 -11.92
N ARG A 385 24.14 -5.08 -10.86
CA ARG A 385 24.56 -6.15 -9.94
C ARG A 385 24.16 -5.78 -8.52
N MET A 386 22.86 -5.85 -8.23
CA MET A 386 22.35 -5.76 -6.86
C MET A 386 22.05 -7.15 -6.30
N ARG A 387 22.26 -7.33 -5.00
CA ARG A 387 21.96 -8.56 -4.27
C ARG A 387 21.59 -8.27 -2.83
N LEU A 388 20.93 -9.20 -2.17
CA LEU A 388 20.69 -9.13 -0.73
C LEU A 388 22.01 -9.10 0.04
N ALA A 389 22.13 -8.27 1.07
CA ALA A 389 23.30 -8.22 1.92
C ALA A 389 23.44 -9.53 2.73
N ASP A 390 22.37 -9.97 3.38
CA ASP A 390 22.21 -11.32 3.93
C ASP A 390 20.90 -11.94 3.42
N PRO A 391 20.97 -13.05 2.67
CA PRO A 391 19.75 -13.75 2.20
C PRO A 391 18.84 -14.22 3.34
N ARG A 392 19.35 -14.43 4.55
CA ARG A 392 18.58 -14.89 5.72
C ARG A 392 17.88 -13.75 6.47
N GLU A 393 18.41 -12.54 6.46
CA GLU A 393 17.74 -11.38 7.09
C GLU A 393 16.41 -11.03 6.45
N SER A 394 16.25 -11.27 5.16
CA SER A 394 15.02 -10.97 4.43
C SER A 394 13.78 -11.76 4.89
N GLU A 395 13.96 -12.88 5.61
CA GLU A 395 12.84 -13.64 6.19
C GLU A 395 12.30 -13.03 7.48
N ALA A 396 13.12 -12.27 8.20
CA ALA A 396 12.76 -11.67 9.49
C ALA A 396 12.26 -10.23 9.39
N ALA A 397 12.38 -9.57 8.23
CA ALA A 397 12.16 -8.13 8.08
C ALA A 397 10.72 -7.74 7.68
N TRP A 398 9.77 -8.70 7.68
CA TRP A 398 8.36 -8.38 7.41
C TRP A 398 7.76 -7.55 8.53
N LEU A 399 6.99 -6.52 8.16
CA LEU A 399 6.29 -5.63 9.08
C LEU A 399 5.44 -6.42 10.10
N ARG A 400 5.65 -6.14 11.38
CA ARG A 400 4.94 -6.75 12.50
C ARG A 400 3.92 -5.78 13.08
N GLY A 401 2.92 -5.37 12.28
CA GLY A 401 1.85 -4.47 12.77
C GLY A 401 0.66 -5.25 13.38
N PRO A 402 -0.14 -4.63 14.25
CA PRO A 402 -1.33 -5.27 14.83
C PRO A 402 -2.45 -5.53 13.84
N VAL A 403 -2.42 -4.91 12.67
CA VAL A 403 -3.44 -5.03 11.62
C VAL A 403 -2.81 -5.68 10.40
N ALA A 404 -3.34 -6.84 10.00
CA ALA A 404 -2.87 -7.60 8.83
C ALA A 404 -3.22 -6.96 7.47
N ALA A 405 -3.49 -5.63 7.43
CA ALA A 405 -3.89 -4.96 6.20
C ALA A 405 -2.73 -4.80 5.20
N PHE A 406 -1.50 -4.66 5.72
CA PHE A 406 -0.33 -4.39 4.88
C PHE A 406 0.71 -5.51 4.99
N ARG A 407 1.30 -5.82 3.85
CA ARG A 407 2.40 -6.74 3.72
C ARG A 407 3.60 -6.02 3.10
N GLY A 408 4.64 -5.81 3.88
CA GLY A 408 5.81 -5.07 3.44
C GLY A 408 7.00 -5.28 4.37
N LEU A 409 8.15 -4.83 3.91
CA LEU A 409 9.41 -4.94 4.62
C LEU A 409 9.67 -3.68 5.46
N GLU A 410 10.15 -3.86 6.68
CA GLU A 410 10.69 -2.76 7.49
C GLU A 410 12.08 -2.36 7.00
N ARG A 411 12.88 -3.35 6.57
CA ARG A 411 14.24 -3.19 6.09
C ARG A 411 14.48 -4.10 4.89
N LEU A 412 15.32 -3.64 3.97
CA LEU A 412 15.82 -4.44 2.85
C LEU A 412 17.29 -4.07 2.58
N PRO A 413 18.24 -4.63 3.35
CA PRO A 413 19.65 -4.38 3.14
C PRO A 413 20.14 -5.01 1.83
N LEU A 414 20.71 -4.19 0.97
CA LEU A 414 21.23 -4.58 -0.34
C LEU A 414 22.69 -4.19 -0.48
N VAL A 415 23.47 -5.04 -1.17
CA VAL A 415 24.73 -4.66 -1.76
C VAL A 415 24.46 -4.18 -3.18
N LEU A 416 24.84 -2.93 -3.47
CA LEU A 416 24.60 -2.26 -4.73
C LEU A 416 25.93 -2.04 -5.45
N GLU A 417 26.06 -2.57 -6.67
CA GLU A 417 27.20 -2.30 -7.54
C GLU A 417 26.73 -1.42 -8.71
N PRO A 418 27.11 -0.13 -8.72
CA PRO A 418 26.67 0.80 -9.75
C PRO A 418 27.22 0.46 -11.13
N SER A 419 26.50 0.87 -12.17
CA SER A 419 26.91 0.69 -13.58
C SER A 419 28.16 1.53 -13.95
N ARG A 420 28.41 2.61 -13.19
CA ARG A 420 29.58 3.51 -13.36
C ARG A 420 30.30 3.69 -12.02
N PRO A 421 31.65 3.91 -12.03
CA PRO A 421 32.38 4.26 -10.83
C PRO A 421 31.86 5.56 -10.20
N ALA A 422 31.91 5.66 -8.86
CA ALA A 422 31.37 6.80 -8.09
C ALA A 422 32.04 8.17 -8.39
N GLY A 423 33.09 8.23 -9.25
CA GLY A 423 33.83 9.45 -9.59
C GLY A 423 33.23 10.30 -10.72
N ASP A 424 32.19 9.85 -11.42
CA ASP A 424 31.64 10.54 -12.61
C ASP A 424 30.33 11.33 -12.35
N VAL A 425 30.01 11.62 -11.09
CA VAL A 425 28.83 12.43 -10.76
C VAL A 425 29.25 13.90 -10.69
N PRO A 426 28.69 14.81 -11.52
CA PRO A 426 28.87 16.24 -11.33
C PRO A 426 28.32 16.65 -9.95
N GLU A 427 29.10 17.39 -9.17
CA GLU A 427 28.60 18.01 -7.94
C GLU A 427 27.31 18.80 -8.23
N ALA A 428 26.18 18.31 -7.71
CA ALA A 428 24.94 19.08 -7.74
C ALA A 428 25.08 20.25 -6.76
N PRO A 429 24.57 21.46 -7.11
CA PRO A 429 24.60 22.60 -6.20
C PRO A 429 23.81 22.26 -4.93
N ASP A 430 24.35 22.70 -3.79
CA ASP A 430 23.82 22.49 -2.44
C ASP A 430 22.30 22.65 -2.38
N ALA A 431 21.60 21.56 -2.20
CA ALA A 431 20.19 21.54 -1.85
C ALA A 431 20.07 21.31 -0.32
N PRO A 432 19.11 21.97 0.36
CA PRO A 432 18.95 21.82 1.81
C PRO A 432 18.74 20.34 2.18
N GLU A 433 19.49 19.90 3.15
CA GLU A 433 19.46 18.55 3.74
C GLU A 433 18.02 18.10 4.01
N LEU A 434 17.56 17.09 3.31
CA LEU A 434 16.46 16.25 3.78
C LEU A 434 17.02 15.44 4.94
N ALA A 435 16.91 16.01 6.16
CA ALA A 435 17.35 15.36 7.38
C ALA A 435 16.80 13.93 7.43
N SER A 436 17.70 12.98 7.64
CA SER A 436 17.42 11.58 7.87
C SER A 436 16.40 11.42 9.00
N VAL A 437 15.14 11.17 8.66
CA VAL A 437 14.14 10.71 9.62
C VAL A 437 14.36 9.21 9.81
N THR A 438 15.41 8.87 10.55
CA THR A 438 15.56 7.51 11.06
C THR A 438 14.57 7.33 12.21
N PRO A 439 13.72 6.33 12.21
CA PRO A 439 12.98 5.94 13.40
C PRO A 439 13.99 5.40 14.41
N ARG A 440 14.13 6.09 15.56
CA ARG A 440 14.77 5.48 16.74
C ARG A 440 13.80 4.46 17.34
N PRO A 441 14.37 3.38 17.95
CA PRO A 441 13.63 2.22 18.46
C PRO A 441 12.58 2.55 19.52
#